data_0be57a3294c4fa5210e8f0ce573c8d5e
#
_entry.id   0be57a3294c4fa5210e8f0ce573c8d5e
#
_cell.length_a   1.000
_cell.length_b   1.000
_cell.length_c   1.000
_cell.angle_alpha   90.00
_cell.angle_beta   90.00
_cell.angle_gamma   90.00
#
_symmetry.space_group_name_H-M   'P 1'
#
loop_
_entity.id
_entity.type
_entity.pdbx_description
1 polymer ?
#
loop_
_entity_poly.entity_id
_entity_poly.type
_entity_poly.pdbx_seq_one_letter_code
_entity_poly.pdbx_strand_id
1 'polypeptide(L)'
;ENRFIAFFNEEDGMLTDMTAFAGKDGDYAEGFSGKFHKEAAVWFCFEKPLLQGDGLYICVEADERRNPFDDSFRLCDLIWQIYTEQGWVEVTVRDETCGFLRSGFVRPEIPAKMEQFREPSSGRSGYMLRAVLKENHYDCFPRIGMVYVNPLQVVQKATVCKEGEVLSALRIGQTDGCARQTLLFDYPDVWNFSLLLMGEDGNPAIWRRVKSFAGTGYADQVFVYEGDRQQIRFGDGIHGVVPPQKQSVYVTGLSCSLYGAGNVQTGELKEFAGTPDGSCRVSNPMPLTGGR
;
A
#
# COMPACT_ATOMS: atom_id res chain seq x y z
N GLU A 1 20.29 5.41 8.00
CA GLU A 1 19.59 5.00 6.79
C GLU A 1 20.29 3.79 6.21
N ASN A 2 19.56 2.72 5.86
CA ASN A 2 20.11 1.54 5.19
C ASN A 2 19.90 1.68 3.68
N ARG A 3 20.80 1.11 2.88
CA ARG A 3 20.74 1.21 1.42
C ARG A 3 20.83 -0.18 0.79
N PHE A 4 20.02 -0.38 -0.22
CA PHE A 4 20.19 -1.45 -1.19
C PHE A 4 21.39 -1.11 -2.08
N ILE A 5 22.33 -2.05 -2.21
CA ILE A 5 23.60 -1.78 -2.91
C ILE A 5 23.89 -2.73 -4.08
N ALA A 6 23.28 -3.92 -4.08
CA ALA A 6 23.48 -4.86 -5.18
C ALA A 6 22.34 -5.88 -5.30
N PHE A 7 22.14 -6.33 -6.53
CA PHE A 7 21.21 -7.38 -6.91
C PHE A 7 21.94 -8.49 -7.66
N PHE A 8 21.74 -9.73 -7.25
CA PHE A 8 22.33 -10.87 -7.91
C PHE A 8 21.26 -11.87 -8.28
N ASN A 9 21.48 -12.54 -9.41
CA ASN A 9 20.73 -13.72 -9.81
C ASN A 9 21.62 -14.95 -9.62
N GLU A 10 21.12 -15.96 -8.92
CA GLU A 10 21.78 -17.24 -8.71
C GLU A 10 21.12 -18.30 -9.58
N GLU A 11 21.94 -19.00 -10.34
CA GLU A 11 21.54 -20.14 -11.15
C GLU A 11 22.61 -21.23 -11.01
N ASP A 12 22.23 -22.44 -10.57
CA ASP A 12 23.11 -23.57 -10.38
C ASP A 12 24.40 -23.25 -9.57
N GLY A 13 24.28 -22.42 -8.54
CA GLY A 13 25.37 -21.97 -7.69
C GLY A 13 26.28 -20.90 -8.31
N MET A 14 25.96 -20.42 -9.51
CA MET A 14 26.65 -19.28 -10.13
C MET A 14 25.87 -18.00 -9.89
N LEU A 15 26.54 -17.00 -9.29
CA LEU A 15 25.99 -15.68 -9.06
C LEU A 15 26.36 -14.75 -10.22
N THR A 16 25.34 -14.10 -10.77
CA THR A 16 25.47 -13.03 -11.77
C THR A 16 25.08 -11.71 -11.15
N ASP A 17 25.97 -10.71 -11.19
CA ASP A 17 25.68 -9.36 -10.73
C ASP A 17 24.77 -8.63 -11.73
N MET A 18 23.54 -8.40 -11.30
CA MET A 18 22.49 -7.73 -12.08
C MET A 18 22.26 -6.28 -11.62
N THR A 19 23.11 -5.75 -10.76
CA THR A 19 22.94 -4.40 -10.16
C THR A 19 22.85 -3.29 -11.19
N ALA A 20 23.57 -3.41 -12.30
CA ALA A 20 23.54 -2.42 -13.38
C ALA A 20 22.18 -2.30 -14.06
N PHE A 21 21.36 -3.34 -13.97
CA PHE A 21 20.03 -3.41 -14.58
C PHE A 21 18.90 -3.11 -13.58
N ALA A 22 19.17 -3.16 -12.28
CA ALA A 22 18.18 -2.92 -11.22
C ALA A 22 18.44 -1.62 -10.43
N GLY A 23 19.47 -0.87 -10.78
CA GLY A 23 19.93 0.28 -9.98
C GLY A 23 19.44 1.65 -10.45
N LYS A 24 18.69 1.72 -11.54
CA LYS A 24 18.17 2.99 -12.09
C LYS A 24 16.67 2.93 -12.21
N ASP A 25 16.04 4.08 -12.05
CA ASP A 25 14.60 4.22 -12.24
C ASP A 25 14.22 3.85 -13.69
N GLY A 26 13.29 2.90 -13.83
CA GLY A 26 12.86 2.36 -15.11
C GLY A 26 13.69 1.21 -15.67
N ASP A 27 14.80 0.84 -15.04
CA ASP A 27 15.57 -0.36 -15.42
C ASP A 27 15.13 -1.56 -14.57
N TYR A 28 15.03 -2.73 -15.23
CA TYR A 28 14.63 -3.97 -14.60
C TYR A 28 15.56 -5.11 -14.98
N ALA A 29 15.88 -5.97 -14.01
CA ALA A 29 16.63 -7.18 -14.22
C ALA A 29 15.71 -8.42 -14.15
N GLU A 30 15.94 -9.40 -15.00
CA GLU A 30 15.24 -10.68 -14.88
C GLU A 30 15.68 -11.40 -13.61
N GLY A 31 14.71 -11.72 -12.74
CA GLY A 31 14.93 -12.58 -11.59
C GLY A 31 14.72 -14.03 -11.99
N PHE A 32 15.51 -14.93 -11.39
CA PHE A 32 15.50 -16.36 -11.70
C PHE A 32 15.75 -16.68 -13.18
N SER A 33 16.44 -15.78 -13.90
CA SER A 33 16.75 -15.95 -15.32
C SER A 33 17.70 -17.13 -15.50
N GLY A 34 17.31 -18.02 -16.39
CA GLY A 34 18.04 -19.23 -16.70
C GLY A 34 17.11 -20.36 -17.07
N LYS A 35 17.62 -21.48 -17.45
CA LYS A 35 16.81 -22.67 -17.68
C LYS A 35 16.35 -23.18 -16.31
N PHE A 36 15.06 -23.44 -16.17
CA PHE A 36 14.34 -23.92 -14.97
C PHE A 36 15.11 -24.96 -14.14
N HIS A 37 16.14 -24.55 -13.42
CA HIS A 37 16.92 -25.38 -12.54
C HIS A 37 16.34 -25.33 -11.12
N LYS A 38 16.61 -26.39 -10.35
CA LYS A 38 16.00 -26.57 -9.02
C LYS A 38 16.47 -25.59 -7.95
N GLU A 39 17.47 -24.76 -8.23
CA GLU A 39 18.14 -23.91 -7.23
C GLU A 39 18.39 -22.50 -7.76
N ALA A 40 17.36 -21.88 -8.35
CA ALA A 40 17.45 -20.49 -8.71
C ALA A 40 17.11 -19.59 -7.52
N ALA A 41 17.84 -18.50 -7.34
CA ALA A 41 17.57 -17.53 -6.30
C ALA A 41 17.85 -16.11 -6.77
N VAL A 42 17.18 -15.15 -6.18
CA VAL A 42 17.51 -13.73 -6.29
C VAL A 42 18.01 -13.21 -4.96
N TRP A 43 19.08 -12.44 -4.98
CA TRP A 43 19.75 -11.93 -3.79
C TRP A 43 19.73 -10.41 -3.76
N PHE A 44 19.39 -9.90 -2.60
CA PHE A 44 19.36 -8.47 -2.30
C PHE A 44 20.44 -8.15 -1.29
N CYS A 45 21.39 -7.30 -1.68
CA CYS A 45 22.51 -6.89 -0.85
C CYS A 45 22.29 -5.53 -0.26
N PHE A 46 22.52 -5.38 1.04
CA PHE A 46 22.34 -4.14 1.79
C PHE A 46 23.64 -3.68 2.43
N GLU A 47 23.81 -2.36 2.58
CA GLU A 47 24.95 -1.75 3.23
C GLU A 47 25.03 -2.06 4.72
N LYS A 48 23.87 -2.15 5.38
CA LYS A 48 23.71 -2.46 6.80
C LYS A 48 22.78 -3.66 7.00
N PRO A 49 22.87 -4.35 8.15
CA PRO A 49 21.95 -5.44 8.43
C PRO A 49 20.50 -4.94 8.49
N LEU A 50 19.58 -5.75 8.02
CA LEU A 50 18.16 -5.53 8.27
C LEU A 50 17.86 -5.84 9.73
N LEU A 51 16.98 -5.04 10.32
CA LEU A 51 16.54 -5.18 11.69
C LEU A 51 15.09 -5.68 11.75
N GLN A 52 14.69 -6.15 12.91
CA GLN A 52 13.29 -6.51 13.12
C GLN A 52 12.39 -5.28 12.89
N GLY A 53 11.41 -5.43 12.01
CA GLY A 53 10.50 -4.37 11.61
C GLY A 53 10.88 -3.63 10.34
N ASP A 54 12.09 -3.85 9.82
CA ASP A 54 12.46 -3.31 8.51
C ASP A 54 11.60 -3.90 7.40
N GLY A 55 11.23 -3.05 6.44
CA GLY A 55 10.46 -3.40 5.26
C GLY A 55 11.15 -2.98 3.98
N LEU A 56 11.00 -3.80 2.96
CA LEU A 56 11.50 -3.51 1.62
C LEU A 56 10.31 -3.23 0.71
N TYR A 57 10.42 -2.26 -0.18
CA TYR A 57 9.52 -2.12 -1.30
C TYR A 57 10.27 -2.51 -2.57
N ILE A 58 9.79 -3.53 -3.25
CA ILE A 58 10.39 -4.06 -4.45
C ILE A 58 9.56 -3.65 -5.65
N CYS A 59 10.19 -2.93 -6.58
CA CYS A 59 9.57 -2.57 -7.84
C CYS A 59 9.64 -3.76 -8.80
N VAL A 60 8.53 -4.08 -9.43
CA VAL A 60 8.41 -5.14 -10.44
C VAL A 60 7.81 -4.53 -11.69
N GLU A 61 8.37 -4.88 -12.86
CA GLU A 61 7.83 -4.41 -14.13
C GLU A 61 6.47 -5.08 -14.39
N ALA A 62 5.49 -4.25 -14.69
CA ALA A 62 4.15 -4.60 -15.16
C ALA A 62 3.20 -5.28 -14.17
N ASP A 63 2.17 -4.54 -13.82
CA ASP A 63 0.96 -5.02 -13.13
C ASP A 63 0.07 -5.94 -14.02
N GLU A 64 0.48 -6.21 -15.27
CA GLU A 64 -0.30 -6.97 -16.25
C GLU A 64 -0.51 -8.45 -15.89
N ARG A 65 0.28 -8.95 -14.94
CA ARG A 65 0.20 -10.35 -14.46
C ARG A 65 -0.72 -10.53 -13.26
N ARG A 66 -1.40 -9.49 -12.85
CA ARG A 66 -2.30 -9.55 -11.71
C ARG A 66 -3.54 -10.38 -12.06
N ASN A 67 -3.84 -11.39 -11.24
CA ASN A 67 -5.13 -12.07 -11.34
C ASN A 67 -6.24 -11.16 -10.75
N PRO A 68 -7.21 -10.70 -11.55
CA PRO A 68 -8.25 -9.80 -11.06
C PRO A 68 -9.23 -10.47 -10.10
N PHE A 69 -9.24 -11.80 -10.02
CA PHE A 69 -10.16 -12.59 -9.18
C PHE A 69 -9.53 -13.07 -7.89
N ASP A 70 -8.20 -13.06 -7.79
CA ASP A 70 -7.47 -13.54 -6.63
C ASP A 70 -6.19 -12.72 -6.42
N ASP A 71 -6.23 -11.81 -5.48
CA ASP A 71 -5.07 -10.96 -5.12
C ASP A 71 -3.93 -11.74 -4.45
N SER A 72 -4.18 -12.96 -4.01
CA SER A 72 -3.18 -13.84 -3.38
C SER A 72 -2.54 -14.83 -4.36
N PHE A 73 -2.97 -14.84 -5.62
CA PHE A 73 -2.45 -15.73 -6.65
C PHE A 73 -0.94 -15.60 -6.82
N ARG A 74 -0.24 -16.74 -6.87
CA ARG A 74 1.20 -16.84 -7.03
C ARG A 74 1.55 -17.86 -8.12
N LEU A 75 2.62 -17.58 -8.86
CA LEU A 75 3.19 -18.49 -9.84
C LEU A 75 4.41 -19.26 -9.31
N CYS A 76 4.80 -19.01 -8.07
CA CYS A 76 5.95 -19.67 -7.46
C CYS A 76 5.75 -19.82 -5.96
N ASP A 77 6.53 -20.74 -5.38
CA ASP A 77 6.76 -20.81 -3.94
C ASP A 77 8.20 -20.40 -3.66
N LEU A 78 8.38 -19.44 -2.74
CA LEU A 78 9.68 -18.85 -2.40
C LEU A 78 10.03 -19.16 -0.95
N ILE A 79 11.28 -19.55 -0.73
CA ILE A 79 11.90 -19.61 0.59
C ILE A 79 12.80 -18.39 0.74
N TRP A 80 12.55 -17.58 1.76
CA TRP A 80 13.35 -16.41 2.07
C TRP A 80 14.42 -16.78 3.12
N GLN A 81 15.64 -16.33 2.90
CA GLN A 81 16.77 -16.62 3.79
C GLN A 81 17.65 -15.39 3.99
N ILE A 82 18.21 -15.26 5.18
CA ILE A 82 19.25 -14.29 5.54
C ILE A 82 20.57 -15.00 5.82
N TYR A 83 21.69 -14.31 5.63
CA TYR A 83 22.99 -14.83 5.99
C TYR A 83 23.36 -14.45 7.43
N THR A 84 23.72 -15.44 8.23
CA THR A 84 24.06 -15.33 9.65
C THR A 84 25.38 -16.03 9.94
N GLU A 85 25.87 -15.99 11.18
CA GLU A 85 27.03 -16.76 11.64
C GLU A 85 26.89 -18.29 11.39
N GLN A 86 25.66 -18.80 11.39
CA GLN A 86 25.34 -20.20 11.11
C GLN A 86 25.17 -20.52 9.62
N GLY A 87 25.41 -19.53 8.75
CA GLY A 87 25.13 -19.62 7.32
C GLY A 87 23.73 -19.10 6.96
N TRP A 88 23.14 -19.67 5.93
CA TRP A 88 21.81 -19.30 5.45
C TRP A 88 20.71 -19.83 6.38
N VAL A 89 19.91 -18.92 6.92
CA VAL A 89 18.79 -19.21 7.82
C VAL A 89 17.49 -18.75 7.16
N GLU A 90 16.52 -19.65 7.14
CA GLU A 90 15.17 -19.34 6.64
C GLU A 90 14.46 -18.35 7.54
N VAL A 91 13.75 -17.41 6.92
CA VAL A 91 12.97 -16.39 7.60
C VAL A 91 11.54 -16.35 7.07
N THR A 92 10.60 -16.13 7.98
CA THR A 92 9.21 -15.84 7.60
C THR A 92 9.15 -14.47 6.96
N VAL A 93 8.42 -14.34 5.85
CA VAL A 93 8.27 -13.09 5.13
C VAL A 93 6.81 -12.84 4.81
N ARG A 94 6.32 -11.64 5.13
CA ARG A 94 5.09 -11.13 4.56
C ARG A 94 5.40 -10.53 3.20
N ASP A 95 5.07 -11.25 2.14
CA ASP A 95 5.32 -10.88 0.76
C ASP A 95 4.05 -10.38 0.08
N GLU A 96 3.99 -9.06 -0.18
CA GLU A 96 2.90 -8.41 -0.91
C GLU A 96 3.17 -8.37 -2.42
N THR A 97 4.38 -8.81 -2.87
CA THR A 97 4.70 -8.91 -4.30
C THR A 97 4.06 -10.13 -4.97
N CYS A 98 3.53 -11.06 -4.17
CA CYS A 98 2.98 -12.33 -4.64
C CYS A 98 3.99 -13.16 -5.44
N GLY A 99 5.25 -13.22 -4.98
CA GLY A 99 6.32 -13.87 -5.72
C GLY A 99 6.75 -13.06 -6.94
N PHE A 100 6.96 -11.77 -6.78
CA PHE A 100 7.39 -10.82 -7.82
C PHE A 100 6.46 -10.71 -9.04
N LEU A 101 5.14 -10.92 -8.85
CA LEU A 101 4.14 -10.66 -9.90
C LEU A 101 3.74 -9.19 -9.96
N ARG A 102 3.99 -8.45 -8.89
CA ARG A 102 3.66 -7.02 -8.77
C ARG A 102 4.63 -6.30 -7.84
N SER A 103 4.71 -4.99 -7.96
CA SER A 103 5.41 -4.18 -6.97
C SER A 103 4.71 -4.25 -5.62
N GLY A 104 5.48 -4.32 -4.53
CA GLY A 104 4.89 -4.46 -3.20
C GLY A 104 5.91 -4.49 -2.08
N PHE A 105 5.40 -4.51 -0.85
CA PHE A 105 6.22 -4.65 0.34
C PHE A 105 6.60 -6.10 0.60
N VAL A 106 7.85 -6.27 1.02
CA VAL A 106 8.40 -7.51 1.56
C VAL A 106 8.90 -7.19 2.97
N ARG A 107 8.33 -7.86 3.97
CA ARG A 107 8.67 -7.63 5.39
C ARG A 107 9.18 -8.92 6.01
N PRO A 108 10.50 -9.09 6.11
CA PRO A 108 11.10 -10.25 6.74
C PRO A 108 11.03 -10.15 8.27
N GLU A 109 10.74 -11.25 8.92
CA GLU A 109 10.96 -11.42 10.35
C GLU A 109 12.42 -11.81 10.56
N ILE A 110 13.20 -10.95 11.22
CA ILE A 110 14.64 -11.16 11.41
C ILE A 110 14.88 -11.87 12.76
N PRO A 111 15.03 -13.20 12.79
CA PRO A 111 15.13 -13.95 14.04
C PRO A 111 16.54 -13.95 14.63
N ALA A 112 17.54 -13.61 13.83
CA ALA A 112 18.95 -13.67 14.22
C ALA A 112 19.73 -12.49 13.61
N LYS A 113 20.88 -12.19 14.20
CA LYS A 113 21.77 -11.17 13.70
C LYS A 113 22.31 -11.57 12.33
N MET A 114 22.14 -10.69 11.33
CA MET A 114 22.75 -10.86 10.02
C MET A 114 24.25 -10.62 10.10
N GLU A 115 25.01 -11.44 9.38
CA GLU A 115 26.45 -11.28 9.19
C GLU A 115 26.78 -10.87 7.75
N GLN A 116 27.93 -10.23 7.57
CA GLN A 116 28.39 -9.84 6.25
C GLN A 116 28.73 -11.08 5.42
N PHE A 117 28.20 -11.12 4.21
CA PHE A 117 28.61 -12.09 3.19
C PHE A 117 29.48 -11.39 2.15
N ARG A 118 30.57 -12.05 1.79
CA ARG A 118 31.41 -11.61 0.68
C ARG A 118 31.15 -12.52 -0.52
N GLU A 119 30.61 -11.91 -1.57
CA GLU A 119 30.35 -12.62 -2.81
C GLU A 119 31.69 -12.95 -3.51
N PRO A 120 31.99 -14.23 -3.82
CA PRO A 120 33.32 -14.63 -4.28
C PRO A 120 33.70 -14.11 -5.66
N SER A 121 32.75 -13.94 -6.58
CA SER A 121 33.03 -13.57 -7.98
C SER A 121 33.28 -12.08 -8.14
N SER A 122 32.45 -11.23 -7.55
CA SER A 122 32.57 -9.76 -7.62
C SER A 122 33.39 -9.16 -6.48
N GLY A 123 33.60 -9.92 -5.40
CA GLY A 123 34.22 -9.46 -4.18
C GLY A 123 33.38 -8.46 -3.38
N ARG A 124 32.14 -8.20 -3.78
CA ARG A 124 31.21 -7.32 -3.04
C ARG A 124 30.88 -7.93 -1.70
N SER A 125 30.84 -7.08 -0.67
CA SER A 125 30.47 -7.47 0.68
C SER A 125 29.26 -6.69 1.14
N GLY A 126 28.33 -7.35 1.84
CA GLY A 126 27.15 -6.72 2.41
C GLY A 126 26.29 -7.73 3.16
N TYR A 127 25.13 -7.27 3.59
CA TYR A 127 24.16 -8.08 4.30
C TYR A 127 23.13 -8.61 3.30
N MET A 128 22.99 -9.94 3.23
CA MET A 128 22.22 -10.58 2.17
C MET A 128 20.86 -11.08 2.66
N LEU A 129 19.84 -10.75 1.90
CA LEU A 129 18.52 -11.40 1.92
C LEU A 129 18.35 -12.08 0.57
N ARG A 130 17.98 -13.36 0.53
CA ARG A 130 17.71 -14.05 -0.74
C ARG A 130 16.33 -14.70 -0.75
N ALA A 131 15.72 -14.74 -1.92
CA ALA A 131 14.53 -15.51 -2.22
C ALA A 131 14.93 -16.70 -3.11
N VAL A 132 14.79 -17.90 -2.58
CA VAL A 132 15.10 -19.16 -3.26
C VAL A 132 13.82 -19.73 -3.85
N LEU A 133 13.85 -20.10 -5.10
CA LEU A 133 12.72 -20.66 -5.83
C LEU A 133 12.57 -22.14 -5.45
N LYS A 134 11.45 -22.47 -4.79
CA LYS A 134 11.11 -23.84 -4.38
C LYS A 134 10.21 -24.51 -5.42
N GLU A 135 9.16 -23.83 -5.84
CA GLU A 135 8.28 -24.28 -6.91
C GLU A 135 8.17 -23.19 -7.96
N ASN A 136 8.21 -23.58 -9.21
CA ASN A 136 8.22 -22.67 -10.34
C ASN A 136 7.10 -22.98 -11.32
N HIS A 137 6.15 -22.06 -11.46
CA HIS A 137 5.08 -22.08 -12.44
C HIS A 137 5.06 -20.78 -13.26
N TYR A 138 6.18 -20.02 -13.27
CA TYR A 138 6.29 -18.85 -14.13
C TYR A 138 6.26 -19.28 -15.60
N ASP A 139 5.43 -18.62 -16.37
CA ASP A 139 5.44 -18.67 -17.84
C ASP A 139 6.45 -17.69 -18.44
N CYS A 140 6.80 -16.63 -17.69
CA CYS A 140 7.89 -15.73 -17.99
C CYS A 140 8.52 -15.24 -16.67
N PHE A 141 9.83 -14.97 -16.70
CA PHE A 141 10.55 -14.54 -15.51
C PHE A 141 10.10 -13.18 -15.00
N PRO A 142 10.05 -12.97 -13.67
CA PRO A 142 9.75 -11.67 -13.11
C PRO A 142 10.88 -10.69 -13.41
N ARG A 143 10.54 -9.46 -13.74
CA ARG A 143 11.51 -8.39 -13.94
C ARG A 143 11.50 -7.47 -12.72
N ILE A 144 12.60 -7.51 -11.96
CA ILE A 144 12.78 -6.84 -10.68
C ILE A 144 13.60 -5.57 -10.90
N GLY A 145 13.08 -4.45 -10.41
CA GLY A 145 13.72 -3.15 -10.50
C GLY A 145 14.31 -2.68 -9.18
N MET A 146 14.13 -1.40 -8.89
CA MET A 146 14.62 -0.79 -7.66
C MET A 146 14.04 -1.42 -6.40
N VAL A 147 14.88 -1.46 -5.35
CA VAL A 147 14.50 -1.88 -4.00
C VAL A 147 14.73 -0.73 -3.03
N TYR A 148 13.69 -0.35 -2.33
CA TYR A 148 13.74 0.69 -1.32
C TYR A 148 13.65 0.10 0.07
N VAL A 149 14.53 0.53 0.98
CA VAL A 149 14.54 0.08 2.37
C VAL A 149 13.76 1.08 3.20
N ASN A 150 12.77 0.60 3.97
CA ASN A 150 11.91 1.41 4.85
C ASN A 150 11.30 2.63 4.17
N PRO A 151 10.71 2.50 2.96
CA PRO A 151 10.05 3.63 2.34
C PRO A 151 8.77 3.99 3.10
N LEU A 152 8.46 5.28 3.13
CA LEU A 152 7.18 5.75 3.65
C LEU A 152 6.14 5.69 2.53
N GLN A 153 5.06 4.98 2.79
CA GLN A 153 3.90 5.03 1.91
C GLN A 153 3.16 6.34 2.16
N VAL A 154 3.03 7.14 1.15
CA VAL A 154 2.27 8.40 1.20
C VAL A 154 1.07 8.32 0.27
N VAL A 155 0.00 8.97 0.67
CA VAL A 155 -1.20 9.12 -0.14
C VAL A 155 -1.54 10.60 -0.27
N GLN A 156 -1.98 11.01 -1.45
CA GLN A 156 -2.49 12.35 -1.61
C GLN A 156 -3.84 12.47 -0.92
N LYS A 157 -3.98 13.45 -0.03
CA LYS A 157 -5.18 13.64 0.77
C LYS A 157 -5.38 15.11 1.09
N ALA A 158 -6.54 15.65 0.75
CA ALA A 158 -6.99 16.94 1.23
C ALA A 158 -8.00 16.77 2.36
N THR A 159 -7.86 17.53 3.43
CA THR A 159 -8.90 17.65 4.46
C THR A 159 -9.79 18.84 4.11
N VAL A 160 -11.03 18.54 3.76
CA VAL A 160 -12.04 19.57 3.41
C VAL A 160 -12.65 20.18 4.68
N CYS A 161 -12.95 19.33 5.68
CA CYS A 161 -13.39 19.78 6.98
C CYS A 161 -12.86 18.87 8.07
N LYS A 162 -12.60 19.42 9.25
CA LYS A 162 -12.02 18.69 10.37
C LYS A 162 -13.08 17.86 11.10
N GLU A 163 -12.65 16.77 11.69
CA GLU A 163 -13.50 15.91 12.49
C GLU A 163 -13.87 16.60 13.81
N GLY A 164 -15.16 16.50 14.20
CA GLY A 164 -15.66 17.03 15.47
C GLY A 164 -15.87 18.55 15.54
N GLU A 165 -15.45 19.32 14.55
CA GLU A 165 -15.72 20.77 14.48
C GLU A 165 -17.06 21.03 13.78
N VAL A 166 -18.13 21.25 14.53
CA VAL A 166 -19.47 21.58 14.00
C VAL A 166 -19.45 22.87 13.18
N LEU A 167 -18.59 23.82 13.50
CA LEU A 167 -18.44 25.08 12.78
C LEU A 167 -17.81 24.90 11.38
N SER A 168 -17.05 23.84 11.16
CA SER A 168 -16.47 23.49 9.86
C SER A 168 -17.26 22.39 9.14
N ALA A 169 -18.37 21.91 9.72
CA ALA A 169 -19.19 20.86 9.14
C ALA A 169 -19.87 21.33 7.84
N LEU A 170 -19.76 20.51 6.81
CA LEU A 170 -20.36 20.80 5.51
C LEU A 170 -21.79 20.30 5.47
N ARG A 171 -22.75 21.20 5.28
CA ARG A 171 -24.14 20.82 5.06
C ARG A 171 -24.33 20.29 3.65
N ILE A 172 -24.82 19.06 3.52
CA ILE A 172 -25.02 18.39 2.23
C ILE A 172 -26.51 18.25 1.83
N GLY A 173 -27.42 18.47 2.76
CA GLY A 173 -28.87 18.37 2.46
C GLY A 173 -29.73 18.30 3.69
N GLN A 174 -30.96 17.81 3.47
CA GLN A 174 -31.96 17.62 4.49
C GLN A 174 -32.68 16.30 4.26
N THR A 175 -33.11 15.67 5.34
CA THR A 175 -33.89 14.42 5.28
C THR A 175 -35.35 14.68 4.95
N ASP A 176 -35.97 13.82 4.17
CA ASP A 176 -37.37 13.86 3.76
C ASP A 176 -38.26 12.87 4.54
N GLY A 177 -37.69 12.01 5.36
CA GLY A 177 -38.39 10.98 6.11
C GLY A 177 -38.77 9.75 5.28
N CYS A 178 -38.30 9.64 4.05
CA CYS A 178 -38.58 8.52 3.18
C CYS A 178 -37.56 7.39 3.36
N ALA A 179 -38.03 6.16 3.22
CA ALA A 179 -37.15 4.98 3.20
C ALA A 179 -36.22 5.03 1.99
N ARG A 180 -34.96 4.64 2.20
CA ARG A 180 -33.91 4.60 1.16
C ARG A 180 -33.61 5.96 0.55
N GLN A 181 -33.87 7.06 1.25
CA GLN A 181 -33.50 8.38 0.79
C GLN A 181 -32.04 8.42 0.39
N THR A 182 -31.73 9.11 -0.71
CA THR A 182 -30.36 9.38 -1.18
C THR A 182 -30.08 10.88 -1.16
N LEU A 183 -28.83 11.22 -0.83
CA LEU A 183 -28.31 12.59 -0.93
C LEU A 183 -27.09 12.59 -1.83
N LEU A 184 -27.01 13.57 -2.73
CA LEU A 184 -25.82 13.78 -3.56
C LEU A 184 -24.62 14.13 -2.68
N PHE A 185 -23.49 13.52 -2.95
CA PHE A 185 -22.23 13.74 -2.25
C PHE A 185 -21.09 13.70 -3.26
N ASP A 186 -20.99 14.78 -4.03
CA ASP A 186 -20.08 14.92 -5.17
C ASP A 186 -18.69 15.41 -4.69
N TYR A 187 -17.91 14.46 -4.15
CA TYR A 187 -16.50 14.66 -3.84
C TYR A 187 -15.68 13.52 -4.45
N PRO A 188 -14.50 13.83 -5.01
CA PRO A 188 -13.67 12.81 -5.65
C PRO A 188 -12.97 11.94 -4.62
N ASP A 189 -12.91 10.65 -4.88
CA ASP A 189 -12.10 9.68 -4.14
C ASP A 189 -12.13 9.92 -2.63
N VAL A 190 -13.33 9.84 -2.05
CA VAL A 190 -13.55 10.10 -0.61
C VAL A 190 -12.86 9.04 0.23
N TRP A 191 -11.92 9.46 1.06
CA TRP A 191 -11.19 8.59 1.98
C TRP A 191 -11.95 8.32 3.27
N ASN A 192 -12.36 9.41 3.93
CA ASN A 192 -13.05 9.33 5.20
C ASN A 192 -14.02 10.49 5.39
N PHE A 193 -15.09 10.25 6.12
CA PHE A 193 -15.99 11.25 6.66
C PHE A 193 -16.93 10.64 7.70
N SER A 194 -17.47 11.48 8.55
CA SER A 194 -18.53 11.18 9.51
C SER A 194 -19.77 11.95 9.14
N LEU A 195 -20.94 11.35 9.35
CA LEU A 195 -22.23 11.96 9.05
C LEU A 195 -22.95 12.35 10.35
N LEU A 196 -23.41 13.59 10.41
CA LEU A 196 -24.21 14.12 11.51
C LEU A 196 -25.58 14.54 10.99
N LEU A 197 -26.63 14.09 11.66
CA LEU A 197 -27.96 14.58 11.43
C LEU A 197 -28.38 15.45 12.61
N MET A 198 -28.90 16.64 12.31
CA MET A 198 -29.30 17.63 13.30
C MET A 198 -30.76 18.02 13.10
N GLY A 199 -31.59 17.76 14.11
CA GLY A 199 -32.96 18.15 14.17
C GLY A 199 -33.16 19.60 14.64
N GLU A 200 -34.40 20.02 14.84
CA GLU A 200 -34.76 21.35 15.35
C GLU A 200 -34.29 21.58 16.81
N ASP A 201 -34.05 20.53 17.54
CA ASP A 201 -33.49 20.53 18.89
C ASP A 201 -32.01 20.94 18.95
N GLY A 202 -31.33 20.98 17.80
CA GLY A 202 -29.92 21.34 17.70
C GLY A 202 -28.94 20.25 18.17
N ASN A 203 -29.43 19.08 18.57
CA ASN A 203 -28.58 17.97 19.02
C ASN A 203 -28.11 17.13 17.82
N PRO A 204 -26.81 16.98 17.58
CA PRO A 204 -26.31 16.15 16.49
C PRO A 204 -26.40 14.67 16.83
N ALA A 205 -27.00 13.90 15.94
CA ALA A 205 -26.94 12.43 15.96
C ALA A 205 -25.85 11.92 14.99
N ILE A 206 -24.91 11.14 15.50
CA ILE A 206 -23.83 10.55 14.68
C ILE A 206 -24.38 9.30 13.97
N TRP A 207 -24.21 9.25 12.65
CA TRP A 207 -24.56 8.10 11.83
C TRP A 207 -23.31 7.34 11.40
N ARG A 208 -23.32 6.02 11.53
CA ARG A 208 -22.20 5.15 11.25
C ARG A 208 -22.20 4.69 9.79
N ARG A 209 -21.08 4.87 9.11
CA ARG A 209 -20.88 4.33 7.76
C ARG A 209 -20.78 2.81 7.79
N VAL A 210 -21.49 2.14 6.90
CA VAL A 210 -21.41 0.69 6.66
C VAL A 210 -21.15 0.41 5.18
N LYS A 211 -20.54 -0.72 4.87
CA LYS A 211 -20.28 -1.12 3.47
C LYS A 211 -21.58 -1.54 2.75
N SER A 212 -22.48 -2.15 3.48
CA SER A 212 -23.82 -2.53 3.01
C SER A 212 -24.78 -2.59 4.19
N PHE A 213 -26.08 -2.60 3.93
CA PHE A 213 -27.10 -2.75 4.97
C PHE A 213 -27.29 -4.21 5.43
N ALA A 214 -26.59 -5.18 4.81
CA ALA A 214 -26.65 -6.56 5.25
C ALA A 214 -26.16 -6.68 6.70
N GLY A 215 -26.97 -7.34 7.55
CA GLY A 215 -26.65 -7.51 8.97
C GLY A 215 -26.94 -6.30 9.87
N THR A 216 -27.58 -5.22 9.35
CA THR A 216 -28.03 -4.10 10.17
C THR A 216 -29.48 -4.28 10.61
N GLY A 217 -29.80 -3.81 11.82
CA GLY A 217 -31.14 -3.85 12.40
C GLY A 217 -31.94 -2.58 12.10
N TYR A 218 -33.23 -2.64 12.39
CA TYR A 218 -34.18 -1.54 12.17
C TYR A 218 -33.88 -0.27 13.01
N ALA A 219 -33.16 -0.42 14.11
CA ALA A 219 -32.80 0.67 15.02
C ALA A 219 -31.41 1.25 14.77
N ASP A 220 -30.64 0.70 13.82
CA ASP A 220 -29.28 1.12 13.56
C ASP A 220 -29.24 2.44 12.77
N GLN A 221 -28.59 3.47 13.35
CA GLN A 221 -28.32 4.73 12.68
C GLN A 221 -27.12 4.58 11.74
N VAL A 222 -27.38 4.09 10.53
CA VAL A 222 -26.35 3.76 9.56
C VAL A 222 -26.66 4.31 8.17
N PHE A 223 -25.60 4.53 7.41
CA PHE A 223 -25.68 4.92 6.00
C PHE A 223 -24.65 4.16 5.16
N VAL A 224 -24.91 4.07 3.87
CA VAL A 224 -23.99 3.56 2.86
C VAL A 224 -23.53 4.73 1.99
N TYR A 225 -22.24 4.82 1.74
CA TYR A 225 -21.69 5.71 0.73
C TYR A 225 -21.42 4.90 -0.55
N GLU A 226 -22.06 5.30 -1.62
CA GLU A 226 -21.94 4.71 -2.97
C GLU A 226 -21.04 5.63 -3.82
N GLY A 227 -19.72 5.37 -3.79
CA GLY A 227 -18.71 6.21 -4.46
C GLY A 227 -18.92 6.32 -5.97
N ASP A 228 -19.30 5.22 -6.62
CA ASP A 228 -19.55 5.21 -8.08
C ASP A 228 -20.72 6.10 -8.50
N ARG A 229 -21.67 6.33 -7.58
CA ARG A 229 -22.84 7.18 -7.78
C ARG A 229 -22.73 8.53 -7.09
N GLN A 230 -21.63 8.75 -6.36
CA GLN A 230 -21.41 9.96 -5.58
C GLN A 230 -22.61 10.32 -4.69
N GLN A 231 -23.11 9.33 -3.94
CA GLN A 231 -24.29 9.52 -3.10
C GLN A 231 -24.19 8.80 -1.76
N ILE A 232 -24.89 9.35 -0.79
CA ILE A 232 -25.15 8.74 0.50
C ILE A 232 -26.55 8.18 0.48
N ARG A 233 -26.73 6.93 0.91
CA ARG A 233 -28.03 6.28 1.01
C ARG A 233 -28.32 5.85 2.45
N PHE A 234 -29.54 6.15 2.91
CA PHE A 234 -30.05 5.75 4.23
C PHE A 234 -30.79 4.43 4.21
N GLY A 235 -31.09 3.92 5.39
CA GLY A 235 -31.83 2.68 5.60
C GLY A 235 -33.28 2.72 5.15
N ASP A 236 -33.96 1.58 5.21
CA ASP A 236 -35.36 1.41 4.78
C ASP A 236 -36.32 1.15 5.94
N GLY A 237 -35.85 1.21 7.18
CA GLY A 237 -36.63 0.94 8.37
C GLY A 237 -36.66 -0.55 8.77
N ILE A 238 -36.15 -1.44 7.93
CA ILE A 238 -35.89 -2.84 8.24
C ILE A 238 -34.39 -3.04 8.43
N HIS A 239 -33.59 -2.50 7.50
CA HIS A 239 -32.16 -2.53 7.48
C HIS A 239 -31.64 -1.07 7.60
N GLY A 240 -31.41 -0.65 8.84
CA GLY A 240 -31.10 0.73 9.19
C GLY A 240 -32.33 1.63 9.34
N VAL A 241 -32.24 2.57 10.27
CA VAL A 241 -33.27 3.57 10.57
C VAL A 241 -33.56 4.42 9.33
N VAL A 242 -34.85 4.76 9.11
CA VAL A 242 -35.24 5.86 8.23
C VAL A 242 -35.04 7.17 9.00
N PRO A 243 -34.20 8.12 8.49
CA PRO A 243 -33.99 9.37 9.18
C PRO A 243 -35.32 10.14 9.35
N PRO A 244 -35.57 10.74 10.52
CA PRO A 244 -36.72 11.62 10.69
C PRO A 244 -36.73 12.75 9.66
N GLN A 245 -37.90 13.19 9.26
CA GLN A 245 -38.05 14.32 8.30
C GLN A 245 -37.45 15.62 8.84
N LYS A 246 -36.95 16.48 7.96
CA LYS A 246 -36.45 17.84 8.23
C LYS A 246 -35.18 17.90 9.08
N GLN A 247 -34.45 16.84 9.22
CA GLN A 247 -33.12 16.93 9.80
C GLN A 247 -32.09 17.45 8.79
N SER A 248 -31.29 18.43 9.19
CA SER A 248 -30.14 18.87 8.39
C SER A 248 -29.01 17.83 8.46
N VAL A 249 -28.46 17.51 7.31
CA VAL A 249 -27.38 16.52 7.17
C VAL A 249 -26.06 17.23 6.96
N TYR A 250 -25.10 16.94 7.84
CA TYR A 250 -23.77 17.52 7.84
C TYR A 250 -22.71 16.44 7.72
N VAL A 251 -21.62 16.78 7.05
CA VAL A 251 -20.41 15.95 6.95
C VAL A 251 -19.29 16.61 7.73
N THR A 252 -18.58 15.83 8.53
CA THR A 252 -17.37 16.22 9.27
C THR A 252 -16.24 15.27 8.98
N GLY A 253 -14.99 15.69 9.21
CA GLY A 253 -13.81 14.83 8.99
C GLY A 253 -13.64 14.43 7.53
N LEU A 254 -14.19 15.21 6.58
CA LEU A 254 -14.11 14.89 5.17
C LEU A 254 -12.68 15.02 4.66
N SER A 255 -12.21 13.94 4.12
CA SER A 255 -10.95 13.88 3.39
C SER A 255 -11.19 13.25 2.03
N CYS A 256 -10.68 13.88 0.99
CA CYS A 256 -10.83 13.45 -0.39
C CYS A 256 -9.51 13.59 -1.16
N SER A 257 -9.46 13.13 -2.39
CA SER A 257 -8.32 13.33 -3.29
C SER A 257 -8.16 14.81 -3.65
N LEU A 258 -6.94 15.19 -4.00
CA LEU A 258 -6.61 16.51 -4.56
C LEU A 258 -6.85 16.59 -6.08
N TYR A 259 -7.57 15.65 -6.65
CA TYR A 259 -7.69 15.48 -8.11
C TYR A 259 -6.32 15.31 -8.77
N GLY A 260 -6.17 15.64 -10.03
CA GLY A 260 -4.89 15.63 -10.74
C GLY A 260 -3.80 16.52 -10.13
N ALA A 261 -4.16 17.52 -9.32
CA ALA A 261 -3.21 18.40 -8.62
C ALA A 261 -2.36 17.65 -7.55
N GLY A 262 -2.84 16.50 -7.09
CA GLY A 262 -2.07 15.64 -6.18
C GLY A 262 -1.10 14.70 -6.88
N ASN A 263 -1.09 14.65 -8.21
CA ASN A 263 -0.13 13.89 -8.97
C ASN A 263 1.20 14.64 -9.00
N VAL A 264 2.26 14.02 -8.47
CA VAL A 264 3.56 14.63 -8.28
C VAL A 264 4.60 13.80 -9.02
N GLN A 265 5.46 14.45 -9.80
CA GLN A 265 6.51 13.76 -10.54
C GLN A 265 7.63 13.24 -9.62
N THR A 266 8.41 12.28 -10.11
CA THR A 266 9.58 11.75 -9.42
C THR A 266 10.52 12.88 -9.00
N GLY A 267 10.96 12.89 -7.73
CA GLY A 267 11.91 13.85 -7.18
C GLY A 267 11.36 15.23 -6.83
N GLU A 268 10.05 15.46 -6.98
CA GLU A 268 9.44 16.75 -6.62
C GLU A 268 9.15 16.91 -5.12
N LEU A 269 8.94 15.82 -4.39
CA LEU A 269 8.82 15.87 -2.92
C LEU A 269 10.19 16.02 -2.30
N LYS A 270 10.47 17.17 -1.69
CA LYS A 270 11.79 17.52 -1.15
C LYS A 270 11.79 17.83 0.35
N GLU A 271 10.63 18.08 0.92
CA GLU A 271 10.49 18.54 2.29
C GLU A 271 9.43 17.74 3.04
N PHE A 272 9.66 17.58 4.33
CA PHE A 272 8.71 17.00 5.27
C PHE A 272 8.16 18.13 6.15
N ALA A 273 6.84 18.41 6.04
CA ALA A 273 6.21 19.44 6.85
C ALA A 273 6.26 19.05 8.34
N GLY A 274 6.83 19.91 9.18
CA GLY A 274 6.90 19.71 10.63
C GLY A 274 8.25 19.24 11.17
N THR A 275 9.29 19.13 10.35
CA THR A 275 10.66 18.98 10.86
C THR A 275 11.29 20.35 11.08
N PRO A 276 11.66 20.71 12.33
CA PRO A 276 12.09 22.09 12.66
C PRO A 276 13.45 22.49 12.07
N ASP A 277 14.27 21.56 11.63
CA ASP A 277 15.70 21.80 11.39
C ASP A 277 16.20 21.37 10.00
N GLY A 278 15.32 21.00 9.08
CA GLY A 278 15.71 20.59 7.73
C GLY A 278 16.66 19.38 7.67
N SER A 279 16.82 18.65 8.79
CA SER A 279 17.72 17.51 8.88
C SER A 279 17.25 16.28 8.11
N CYS A 280 15.96 16.23 7.77
CA CYS A 280 15.35 15.14 7.03
C CYS A 280 15.28 15.48 5.53
N ARG A 281 16.05 14.76 4.73
CA ARG A 281 15.90 14.82 3.26
C ARG A 281 14.83 13.82 2.85
N VAL A 282 13.87 14.30 2.07
CA VAL A 282 12.79 13.49 1.49
C VAL A 282 12.97 13.46 -0.03
N SER A 283 12.70 12.33 -0.62
CA SER A 283 12.60 12.20 -2.08
C SER A 283 11.55 11.15 -2.39
N ASN A 284 10.72 11.39 -3.38
CA ASN A 284 9.86 10.37 -3.95
C ASN A 284 10.54 9.78 -5.19
N PRO A 285 11.03 8.54 -5.11
CA PRO A 285 11.68 7.87 -6.24
C PRO A 285 10.70 7.46 -7.33
N MET A 286 9.41 7.38 -7.02
CA MET A 286 8.33 7.12 -7.97
C MET A 286 7.34 8.27 -7.99
N PRO A 287 6.68 8.53 -9.12
CA PRO A 287 5.64 9.54 -9.18
C PRO A 287 4.44 9.15 -8.30
N LEU A 288 3.79 10.13 -7.69
CA LEU A 288 2.47 9.94 -7.12
C LEU A 288 1.45 10.08 -8.24
N THR A 289 0.66 9.05 -8.43
CA THR A 289 -0.35 8.95 -9.49
C THR A 289 -1.72 8.58 -8.92
N GLY A 290 -2.75 8.54 -9.77
CA GLY A 290 -4.09 8.09 -9.39
C GLY A 290 -5.04 9.21 -8.97
N GLY A 291 -4.58 10.46 -8.91
CA GLY A 291 -5.48 11.61 -8.79
C GLY A 291 -6.29 11.77 -10.09
N ARG A 292 -7.62 11.78 -10.00
CA ARG A 292 -8.57 11.87 -11.11
C ARG A 292 -9.34 13.17 -11.08
#